data_8b31c2dc03cecc1bb066c3cabe0c279b
#
_entry.id   8b31c2dc03cecc1bb066c3cabe0c279b
#
_cell.length_a   1.000
_cell.length_b   1.000
_cell.length_c   1.000
_cell.angle_alpha   90.00
_cell.angle_beta   90.00
_cell.angle_gamma   90.00
#
_symmetry.space_group_name_H-M   'P 1'
#
loop_
_entity.id
_entity.type
_entity.pdbx_description
1 polymer ?
#
loop_
_entity_poly.entity_id
_entity_poly.type
_entity_poly.pdbx_seq_one_letter_code
_entity_poly.pdbx_strand_id
1 'polypeptide(L)'
;MKRTKQPEKKNLHPRNQHRLGYDFDSLIQILPELKNFVGINEHQIQTLDFSNPDAVKALNKALLLAHYDIQYWEIPSTFLCPPIPGRVDYIHYLADLLAQSNNGVIPKGETVQGLDIGIGANCIYPILGNAV
;
A
#
# COMPACT_ATOMS: atom_id res chain seq x y z
N MET A 1 18.64 10.43 17.76
CA MET A 1 17.84 11.49 17.12
C MET A 1 16.38 11.07 17.08
N LYS A 2 15.49 11.81 17.72
CA LYS A 2 14.05 11.50 17.63
C LYS A 2 13.60 11.80 16.21
N ARG A 3 13.21 10.76 15.45
CA ARG A 3 12.59 10.95 14.13
C ARG A 3 11.29 11.71 14.30
N THR A 4 11.15 12.81 13.60
CA THR A 4 9.89 13.53 13.52
C THR A 4 8.90 12.62 12.79
N LYS A 5 7.81 12.23 13.46
CA LYS A 5 6.78 11.36 12.85
C LYS A 5 6.10 12.10 11.72
N GLN A 6 5.86 11.39 10.62
CA GLN A 6 5.02 11.89 9.54
C GLN A 6 3.60 12.16 10.08
N PRO A 7 2.91 13.16 9.53
CA PRO A 7 1.53 13.45 9.95
C PRO A 7 0.61 12.28 9.58
N GLU A 8 -0.36 12.00 10.45
CA GLU A 8 -1.36 10.98 10.21
C GLU A 8 -2.28 11.37 9.03
N LYS A 9 -2.50 10.42 8.10
CA LYS A 9 -3.39 10.59 6.95
C LYS A 9 -4.84 10.27 7.35
N LYS A 10 -5.53 11.24 7.92
CA LYS A 10 -6.89 11.07 8.46
C LYS A 10 -7.96 10.76 7.42
N ASN A 11 -7.67 10.97 6.14
CA ASN A 11 -8.57 10.67 5.03
C ASN A 11 -8.60 9.18 4.64
N LEU A 12 -7.68 8.38 5.17
CA LEU A 12 -7.66 6.93 4.94
C LEU A 12 -8.54 6.19 5.96
N HIS A 13 -8.99 5.00 5.58
CA HIS A 13 -9.83 4.15 6.42
C HIS A 13 -9.15 3.87 7.78
N PRO A 14 -9.91 3.81 8.92
CA PRO A 14 -9.31 3.60 10.25
C PRO A 14 -8.43 2.36 10.38
N ARG A 15 -8.72 1.27 9.65
CA ARG A 15 -7.89 0.05 9.65
C ARG A 15 -6.73 0.09 8.67
N ASN A 16 -6.61 1.14 7.86
CA ASN A 16 -5.53 1.24 6.89
C ASN A 16 -4.21 1.56 7.62
N GLN A 17 -3.27 0.62 7.61
CA GLN A 17 -2.00 0.79 8.29
C GLN A 17 -1.15 1.94 7.74
N HIS A 18 -1.40 2.37 6.50
CA HIS A 18 -0.67 3.46 5.86
C HIS A 18 -1.09 4.87 6.33
N ARG A 19 -2.09 4.96 7.20
CA ARG A 19 -2.46 6.22 7.86
C ARG A 19 -1.31 6.85 8.65
N LEU A 20 -0.44 6.02 9.21
CA LEU A 20 0.66 6.45 10.07
C LEU A 20 1.90 6.91 9.29
N GLY A 21 1.82 6.96 7.95
CA GLY A 21 2.94 7.30 7.08
C GLY A 21 3.80 6.09 6.76
N TYR A 22 5.04 6.35 6.27
CA TYR A 22 5.96 5.32 5.82
C TYR A 22 7.18 5.23 6.73
N ASP A 23 7.54 4.01 7.14
CA ASP A 23 8.84 3.73 7.75
C ASP A 23 9.85 3.43 6.64
N PHE A 24 10.45 4.48 6.09
CA PHE A 24 11.39 4.35 4.96
C PHE A 24 12.60 3.50 5.29
N ASP A 25 13.08 3.50 6.52
CA ASP A 25 14.24 2.68 6.88
C ASP A 25 13.93 1.19 6.82
N SER A 26 12.77 0.78 7.33
CA SER A 26 12.31 -0.61 7.22
C SER A 26 12.05 -1.00 5.76
N LEU A 27 11.44 -0.09 4.98
CA LEU A 27 11.18 -0.34 3.57
C LEU A 27 12.47 -0.46 2.74
N ILE A 28 13.50 0.33 3.04
CA ILE A 28 14.82 0.25 2.39
C ILE A 28 15.50 -1.09 2.72
N GLN A 29 15.32 -1.63 3.91
CA GLN A 29 15.85 -2.96 4.24
C GLN A 29 15.24 -4.06 3.37
N ILE A 30 13.96 -3.93 3.03
CA ILE A 30 13.22 -4.89 2.21
C ILE A 30 13.52 -4.67 0.72
N LEU A 31 13.57 -3.42 0.28
CA LEU A 31 13.87 -3.03 -1.10
C LEU A 31 14.98 -1.98 -1.12
N PRO A 32 16.26 -2.40 -1.17
CA PRO A 32 17.40 -1.47 -1.06
C PRO A 32 17.43 -0.37 -2.12
N GLU A 33 16.93 -0.61 -3.33
CA GLU A 33 16.86 0.39 -4.39
C GLU A 33 16.02 1.62 -4.03
N LEU A 34 15.09 1.50 -3.08
CA LEU A 34 14.27 2.61 -2.60
C LEU A 34 15.13 3.74 -2.01
N LYS A 35 16.29 3.43 -1.46
CA LYS A 35 17.22 4.41 -0.90
C LYS A 35 17.60 5.51 -1.90
N ASN A 36 17.67 5.18 -3.19
CA ASN A 36 18.04 6.12 -4.24
C ASN A 36 16.99 7.24 -4.42
N PHE A 37 15.78 7.06 -3.93
CA PHE A 37 14.66 7.97 -4.11
C PHE A 37 14.24 8.69 -2.83
N VAL A 38 14.71 8.23 -1.67
CA VAL A 38 14.36 8.82 -0.37
C VAL A 38 15.30 9.98 -0.05
N GLY A 39 14.72 11.14 0.24
CA GLY A 39 15.42 12.33 0.70
C GLY A 39 14.89 12.81 2.05
N ILE A 40 15.41 13.95 2.49
CA ILE A 40 14.98 14.64 3.70
C ILE A 40 14.48 16.02 3.31
N ASN A 41 13.28 16.39 3.75
CA ASN A 41 12.71 17.71 3.48
C ASN A 41 13.24 18.77 4.46
N GLU A 42 12.81 20.03 4.29
CA GLU A 42 13.18 21.15 5.14
C GLU A 42 12.80 20.97 6.63
N HIS A 43 11.84 20.10 6.94
CA HIS A 43 11.40 19.77 8.30
C HIS A 43 12.13 18.56 8.89
N GLN A 44 13.23 18.11 8.29
CA GLN A 44 14.02 16.94 8.71
C GLN A 44 13.20 15.63 8.70
N ILE A 45 12.19 15.54 7.82
CA ILE A 45 11.36 14.37 7.64
C ILE A 45 11.79 13.65 6.35
N GLN A 46 11.97 12.33 6.42
CA GLN A 46 12.20 11.52 5.24
C GLN A 46 10.99 11.60 4.30
N THR A 47 11.25 11.82 3.04
CA THR A 47 10.24 12.00 2.01
C THR A 47 10.68 11.43 0.68
N LEU A 48 9.74 11.36 -0.25
CA LEU A 48 9.94 10.86 -1.60
C LEU A 48 9.47 11.91 -2.61
N ASP A 49 10.14 11.99 -3.75
CA ASP A 49 9.65 12.78 -4.88
C ASP A 49 8.52 12.04 -5.59
N PHE A 50 7.28 12.35 -5.24
CA PHE A 50 6.10 11.73 -5.82
C PHE A 50 5.82 12.15 -7.27
N SER A 51 6.56 13.12 -7.81
CA SER A 51 6.54 13.46 -9.24
C SER A 51 7.39 12.51 -10.09
N ASN A 52 8.30 11.77 -9.48
CA ASN A 52 9.14 10.78 -10.15
C ASN A 52 8.44 9.41 -10.21
N PRO A 53 8.04 8.92 -11.40
CA PRO A 53 7.35 7.62 -11.52
C PRO A 53 8.16 6.44 -11.01
N ASP A 54 9.49 6.45 -11.14
CA ASP A 54 10.36 5.37 -10.66
C ASP A 54 10.39 5.33 -9.13
N ALA A 55 10.37 6.50 -8.47
CA ALA A 55 10.27 6.61 -7.03
C ALA A 55 8.94 6.07 -6.51
N VAL A 56 7.84 6.44 -7.14
CA VAL A 56 6.49 5.96 -6.80
C VAL A 56 6.39 4.44 -6.97
N LYS A 57 6.92 3.90 -8.06
CA LYS A 57 6.96 2.45 -8.30
C LYS A 57 7.77 1.73 -7.22
N ALA A 58 8.95 2.23 -6.88
CA ALA A 58 9.81 1.64 -5.85
C ALA A 58 9.12 1.64 -4.47
N LEU A 59 8.47 2.73 -4.10
CA LEU A 59 7.72 2.82 -2.84
C LEU A 59 6.58 1.78 -2.79
N ASN A 60 5.74 1.76 -3.81
CA ASN A 60 4.59 0.85 -3.81
C ASN A 60 5.01 -0.62 -3.88
N LYS A 61 6.06 -0.94 -4.62
CA LYS A 61 6.68 -2.27 -4.61
C LYS A 61 7.18 -2.65 -3.21
N ALA A 62 7.88 -1.74 -2.52
CA ALA A 62 8.34 -1.97 -1.16
C ALA A 62 7.18 -2.21 -0.18
N LEU A 63 6.08 -1.47 -0.31
CA LEU A 63 4.88 -1.68 0.51
C LEU A 63 4.26 -3.06 0.29
N LEU A 64 4.17 -3.51 -0.97
CA LEU A 64 3.66 -4.85 -1.28
C LEU A 64 4.53 -5.96 -0.69
N LEU A 65 5.84 -5.84 -0.81
CA LEU A 65 6.78 -6.81 -0.25
C LEU A 65 6.76 -6.83 1.29
N ALA A 66 6.60 -5.65 1.91
CA ALA A 66 6.65 -5.50 3.36
C ALA A 66 5.38 -5.96 4.08
N HIS A 67 4.20 -5.72 3.49
CA HIS A 67 2.93 -5.77 4.23
C HIS A 67 1.89 -6.71 3.65
N TYR A 68 2.07 -7.22 2.43
CA TYR A 68 1.02 -7.96 1.71
C TYR A 68 1.46 -9.36 1.25
N ASP A 69 2.49 -9.90 1.87
CA ASP A 69 3.00 -11.26 1.64
C ASP A 69 3.34 -11.54 0.17
N ILE A 70 3.84 -10.54 -0.52
CA ILE A 70 4.30 -10.61 -1.91
C ILE A 70 5.82 -10.74 -1.92
N GLN A 71 6.35 -11.74 -2.63
CA GLN A 71 7.79 -11.95 -2.78
C GLN A 71 8.35 -11.33 -4.07
N TYR A 72 7.51 -11.19 -5.09
CA TYR A 72 7.88 -10.61 -6.37
C TYR A 72 6.71 -9.84 -6.98
N TRP A 73 6.97 -8.65 -7.46
CA TRP A 73 5.99 -7.84 -8.19
C TRP A 73 6.70 -6.88 -9.14
N GLU A 74 6.31 -6.90 -10.41
CA GLU A 74 6.78 -5.98 -11.44
C GLU A 74 5.65 -5.61 -12.38
N ILE A 75 5.71 -4.38 -12.90
CA ILE A 75 4.86 -3.91 -13.98
C ILE A 75 5.71 -3.28 -15.06
N PRO A 76 5.29 -3.31 -16.34
CA PRO A 76 5.99 -2.59 -17.40
C PRO A 76 6.09 -1.09 -17.08
N SER A 77 7.19 -0.44 -17.45
CA SER A 77 7.46 0.97 -17.16
C SER A 77 6.45 1.95 -17.76
N THR A 78 5.77 1.52 -18.82
CA THR A 78 4.76 2.32 -19.53
C THR A 78 3.37 2.29 -18.85
N PHE A 79 3.17 1.41 -17.87
CA PHE A 79 1.91 1.29 -17.15
C PHE A 79 1.90 2.13 -15.87
N LEU A 80 0.72 2.64 -15.52
CA LEU A 80 0.54 3.40 -14.29
C LEU A 80 0.74 2.51 -13.07
N CYS A 81 1.52 2.99 -12.10
CA CYS A 81 1.69 2.32 -10.82
C CYS A 81 0.52 2.67 -9.89
N PRO A 82 -0.20 1.66 -9.35
CA PRO A 82 -1.28 1.92 -8.42
C PRO A 82 -0.75 2.39 -7.06
N PRO A 83 -1.31 3.46 -6.46
CA PRO A 83 -0.97 3.86 -5.10
C PRO A 83 -1.58 2.89 -4.08
N ILE A 84 -0.75 2.08 -3.44
CA ILE A 84 -1.19 1.04 -2.51
C ILE A 84 -2.07 1.57 -1.37
N PRO A 85 -1.72 2.67 -0.68
CA PRO A 85 -2.56 3.17 0.42
C PRO A 85 -4.00 3.46 0.02
N GLY A 86 -4.20 4.13 -1.12
CA GLY A 86 -5.55 4.43 -1.63
C GLY A 86 -6.29 3.19 -2.12
N ARG A 87 -5.59 2.22 -2.68
CA ARG A 87 -6.20 0.99 -3.19
C ARG A 87 -6.63 0.05 -2.06
N VAL A 88 -5.85 -0.07 -1.01
CA VAL A 88 -6.25 -0.89 0.14
C VAL A 88 -7.42 -0.27 0.93
N ASP A 89 -7.61 1.03 0.86
CA ASP A 89 -8.80 1.68 1.40
C ASP A 89 -10.09 1.08 0.84
N TYR A 90 -10.14 0.92 -0.48
CA TYR A 90 -11.27 0.29 -1.14
C TYR A 90 -11.55 -1.12 -0.58
N ILE A 91 -10.51 -1.91 -0.36
CA ILE A 91 -10.65 -3.26 0.23
C ILE A 91 -11.20 -3.20 1.65
N HIS A 92 -10.77 -2.25 2.47
CA HIS A 92 -11.30 -2.09 3.83
C HIS A 92 -12.77 -1.68 3.82
N TYR A 93 -13.19 -0.77 2.95
CA TYR A 93 -14.60 -0.39 2.80
C TYR A 93 -15.44 -1.55 2.26
N LEU A 94 -14.91 -2.33 1.33
CA LEU A 94 -15.58 -3.53 0.84
C LEU A 94 -15.76 -4.57 1.97
N ALA A 95 -14.75 -4.74 2.81
CA ALA A 95 -14.83 -5.61 3.98
C ALA A 95 -15.93 -5.15 4.97
N ASP A 96 -16.05 -3.86 5.19
CA ASP A 96 -17.14 -3.29 6.02
C ASP A 96 -18.52 -3.57 5.42
N LEU A 97 -18.65 -3.44 4.09
CA LEU A 97 -19.89 -3.74 3.40
C LEU A 97 -20.28 -5.21 3.54
N LEU A 98 -19.31 -6.12 3.41
CA LEU A 98 -19.54 -7.55 3.63
C LEU A 98 -19.94 -7.85 5.09
N ALA A 99 -19.33 -7.17 6.04
CA ALA A 99 -19.67 -7.31 7.45
C ALA A 99 -21.13 -6.96 7.76
N GLN A 100 -21.69 -5.95 7.10
CA GLN A 100 -23.10 -5.57 7.24
C GLN A 100 -24.05 -6.72 6.91
N SER A 101 -23.69 -7.57 5.96
CA SER A 101 -24.46 -8.76 5.58
C SER A 101 -24.06 -10.02 6.35
N ASN A 102 -23.17 -9.91 7.32
CA ASN A 102 -22.60 -11.02 8.09
C ASN A 102 -22.58 -10.72 9.59
N ASN A 103 -23.70 -10.20 10.13
CA ASN A 103 -23.87 -9.88 11.55
C ASN A 103 -22.77 -8.96 12.13
N GLY A 104 -22.26 -8.04 11.35
CA GLY A 104 -21.22 -7.10 11.78
C GLY A 104 -19.80 -7.69 11.83
N VAL A 105 -19.61 -8.93 11.38
CA VAL A 105 -18.32 -9.61 11.37
C VAL A 105 -17.76 -9.63 9.95
N ILE A 106 -16.51 -9.18 9.77
CA ILE A 106 -15.83 -9.24 8.47
C ILE A 106 -15.56 -10.71 8.12
N PRO A 107 -16.17 -11.24 7.01
CA PRO A 107 -15.89 -12.60 6.59
C PRO A 107 -14.46 -12.71 6.05
N LYS A 108 -13.82 -13.86 6.25
CA LYS A 108 -12.44 -14.11 5.84
C LYS A 108 -12.25 -15.51 5.26
N GLY A 109 -11.13 -15.70 4.58
CA GLY A 109 -10.72 -17.00 4.06
C GLY A 109 -11.58 -17.46 2.88
N GLU A 110 -11.74 -18.77 2.77
CA GLU A 110 -12.40 -19.41 1.64
C GLU A 110 -13.90 -19.09 1.51
N THR A 111 -14.50 -18.52 2.56
CA THR A 111 -15.89 -18.06 2.53
C THR A 111 -16.08 -16.81 1.68
N VAL A 112 -15.00 -16.10 1.38
CA VAL A 112 -15.02 -14.90 0.54
C VAL A 112 -14.47 -15.25 -0.84
N GLN A 113 -15.32 -15.16 -1.86
CA GLN A 113 -14.93 -15.35 -3.24
C GLN A 113 -15.17 -14.07 -4.03
N GLY A 114 -14.22 -13.66 -4.82
CA GLY A 114 -14.29 -12.46 -5.62
C GLY A 114 -13.84 -12.70 -7.06
N LEU A 115 -14.36 -11.87 -7.95
CA LEU A 115 -13.95 -11.82 -9.35
C LEU A 115 -13.64 -10.38 -9.70
N ASP A 116 -12.43 -10.13 -10.15
CA ASP A 116 -12.01 -8.83 -10.66
C ASP A 116 -11.93 -8.85 -12.17
N ILE A 117 -12.82 -8.11 -12.83
CA ILE A 117 -12.86 -7.98 -14.28
C ILE A 117 -12.01 -6.78 -14.70
N GLY A 118 -11.04 -7.01 -15.59
CA GLY A 118 -10.16 -5.96 -16.08
C GLY A 118 -9.05 -5.61 -15.08
N ILE A 119 -8.39 -6.60 -14.51
CA ILE A 119 -7.33 -6.44 -13.50
C ILE A 119 -6.12 -5.62 -13.97
N GLY A 120 -5.94 -5.44 -15.27
CA GLY A 120 -4.80 -4.71 -15.83
C GLY A 120 -3.47 -5.42 -15.61
N ALA A 121 -2.38 -4.66 -15.73
CA ALA A 121 -1.02 -5.18 -15.61
C ALA A 121 -0.58 -5.43 -14.15
N ASN A 122 -1.23 -4.80 -13.16
CA ASN A 122 -0.76 -4.77 -11.78
C ASN A 122 -1.45 -5.76 -10.84
N CYS A 123 -2.63 -6.27 -11.18
CA CYS A 123 -3.40 -7.25 -10.38
C CYS A 123 -3.62 -6.82 -8.92
N ILE A 124 -3.76 -5.51 -8.66
CA ILE A 124 -3.61 -4.97 -7.30
C ILE A 124 -4.74 -5.38 -6.34
N TYR A 125 -6.00 -5.34 -6.77
CA TYR A 125 -7.12 -5.65 -5.89
C TYR A 125 -7.16 -7.11 -5.44
N PRO A 126 -6.93 -8.11 -6.30
CA PRO A 126 -6.79 -9.50 -5.84
C PRO A 126 -5.65 -9.69 -4.85
N ILE A 127 -4.50 -9.04 -5.06
CA ILE A 127 -3.35 -9.09 -4.14
C ILE A 127 -3.74 -8.53 -2.76
N LEU A 128 -4.29 -7.32 -2.73
CA LEU A 128 -4.66 -6.66 -1.47
C LEU A 128 -5.82 -7.38 -0.77
N GLY A 129 -6.81 -7.81 -1.52
CA GLY A 129 -7.95 -8.54 -0.97
C GLY A 129 -7.56 -9.88 -0.36
N ASN A 130 -6.60 -10.58 -0.94
CA ASN A 130 -6.10 -11.84 -0.38
C ASN A 130 -5.33 -11.63 0.93
N ALA A 131 -4.62 -10.50 1.09
CA ALA A 131 -3.82 -10.21 2.26
C ALA A 131 -4.63 -9.61 3.43
N VAL A 132 -5.73 -8.93 3.13
CA VAL A 132 -6.60 -8.29 4.12
C VAL A 132 -7.75 -9.19 4.52
#